data_c2a4d609270ab4600410d00580154bae
#
_entry.id   c2a4d609270ab4600410d00580154bae
#
_cell.length_a   1.000
_cell.length_b   1.000
_cell.length_c   1.000
_cell.angle_alpha   90.00
_cell.angle_beta   90.00
_cell.angle_gamma   90.00
#
_symmetry.space_group_name_H-M   'P 1'
#
loop_
_entity.id
_entity.type
_entity.pdbx_description
1 polymer ?
#
loop_
_entity_poly.entity_id
_entity_poly.type
_entity_poly.pdbx_seq_one_letter_code
_entity_poly.pdbx_strand_id
1 'polypeptide(L)'
;MNIGILAVDSNYPNLALMKISSYHKAIGDNVEWYNPLCSYDKVYIAKVFSFTPDYGYYINADQVEKGGTGYGIKKVLLPEIDRMIPDYDLYNVDKNLAYGFLTRGCPNRCKWCVVPAKEGNITPYMDIAEVSAGRKNVILMDNNVLASEYGLQQIEKIISMGVRVDFNQGLDARLVTDDIARLLAKVKWIKRIRFGCDTPGQIAECERATALIDKYGYCLLYTSPSPRDRTR
;
A
#
# COMPACT_ATOMS: atom_id res chain seq x y z
N MET A 1 -23.54 -4.40 -16.53
CA MET A 1 -24.10 -3.89 -15.25
C MET A 1 -23.64 -2.47 -15.00
N ASN A 2 -24.41 -1.69 -14.23
CA ASN A 2 -24.00 -0.37 -13.72
C ASN A 2 -23.44 -0.54 -12.31
N ILE A 3 -22.17 -0.26 -12.13
CA ILE A 3 -21.42 -0.47 -10.88
C ILE A 3 -21.06 0.88 -10.27
N GLY A 4 -21.52 1.10 -9.05
CA GLY A 4 -21.15 2.28 -8.25
C GLY A 4 -19.98 1.98 -7.31
N ILE A 5 -19.05 2.91 -7.21
CA ILE A 5 -17.89 2.84 -6.32
C ILE A 5 -17.99 3.94 -5.25
N LEU A 6 -17.87 3.58 -3.97
CA LEU A 6 -17.97 4.52 -2.85
C LEU A 6 -16.82 4.32 -1.85
N ALA A 7 -16.01 5.35 -1.63
CA ALA A 7 -15.02 5.42 -0.56
C ALA A 7 -15.58 6.28 0.59
N VAL A 8 -15.70 5.70 1.79
CA VAL A 8 -16.36 6.37 2.93
C VAL A 8 -15.43 7.37 3.63
N ASP A 9 -14.17 7.03 3.76
CA ASP A 9 -13.25 7.73 4.68
C ASP A 9 -11.87 8.05 4.11
N SER A 10 -11.67 7.92 2.80
CA SER A 10 -10.40 8.23 2.18
C SER A 10 -10.54 8.75 0.75
N ASN A 11 -9.87 9.86 0.48
CA ASN A 11 -9.67 10.40 -0.87
C ASN A 11 -8.37 9.88 -1.53
N TYR A 12 -7.58 9.09 -0.81
CA TYR A 12 -6.40 8.44 -1.38
C TYR A 12 -6.79 7.25 -2.26
N PRO A 13 -5.99 6.96 -3.29
CA PRO A 13 -6.21 5.79 -4.14
C PRO A 13 -6.37 4.51 -3.32
N ASN A 14 -7.54 3.89 -3.43
CA ASN A 14 -7.85 2.63 -2.77
C ASN A 14 -7.68 1.49 -3.76
N LEU A 15 -6.61 0.70 -3.60
CA LEU A 15 -6.28 -0.39 -4.54
C LEU A 15 -7.41 -1.41 -4.70
N ALA A 16 -8.17 -1.69 -3.64
CA ALA A 16 -9.27 -2.64 -3.74
C ALA A 16 -10.36 -2.12 -4.67
N LEU A 17 -10.76 -0.85 -4.53
CA LEU A 17 -11.75 -0.23 -5.40
C LEU A 17 -11.24 -0.10 -6.85
N MET A 18 -9.95 0.24 -7.03
CA MET A 18 -9.33 0.33 -8.35
C MET A 18 -9.29 -1.03 -9.06
N LYS A 19 -9.02 -2.12 -8.34
CA LYS A 19 -9.02 -3.49 -8.87
C LYS A 19 -10.43 -3.97 -9.20
N ILE A 20 -11.42 -3.66 -8.35
CA ILE A 20 -12.83 -3.91 -8.62
C ILE A 20 -13.27 -3.18 -9.90
N SER A 21 -12.90 -1.90 -10.03
CA SER A 21 -13.19 -1.13 -11.25
C SER A 21 -12.59 -1.78 -12.49
N SER A 22 -11.31 -2.16 -12.44
CA SER A 22 -10.66 -2.87 -13.56
C SER A 22 -11.36 -4.17 -13.94
N TYR A 23 -11.73 -4.97 -12.95
CA TYR A 23 -12.42 -6.24 -13.17
C TYR A 23 -13.75 -6.01 -13.89
N HIS A 24 -14.60 -5.13 -13.37
CA HIS A 24 -15.91 -4.86 -13.95
C HIS A 24 -15.81 -4.24 -15.35
N LYS A 25 -14.87 -3.32 -15.57
CA LYS A 25 -14.59 -2.77 -16.91
C LYS A 25 -14.14 -3.85 -17.90
N ALA A 26 -13.32 -4.80 -17.45
CA ALA A 26 -12.82 -5.89 -18.29
C ALA A 26 -13.93 -6.85 -18.75
N ILE A 27 -14.99 -7.02 -17.97
CA ILE A 27 -16.15 -7.84 -18.35
C ILE A 27 -17.28 -7.03 -19.01
N GLY A 28 -17.03 -5.74 -19.34
CA GLY A 28 -17.93 -4.89 -20.09
C GLY A 28 -18.97 -4.14 -19.24
N ASP A 29 -18.81 -4.08 -17.92
CA ASP A 29 -19.68 -3.29 -17.06
C ASP A 29 -19.32 -1.80 -17.11
N ASN A 30 -20.32 -0.95 -16.88
CA ASN A 30 -20.12 0.48 -16.68
C ASN A 30 -19.78 0.76 -15.21
N VAL A 31 -18.64 1.41 -14.94
CA VAL A 31 -18.15 1.67 -13.58
C VAL A 31 -17.93 3.17 -13.37
N GLU A 32 -18.53 3.72 -12.32
CA GLU A 32 -18.36 5.12 -11.95
C GLU A 32 -18.38 5.33 -10.43
N TRP A 33 -18.00 6.52 -9.99
CA TRP A 33 -18.21 6.92 -8.60
C TRP A 33 -19.71 6.98 -8.31
N TYR A 34 -20.11 6.44 -7.15
CA TYR A 34 -21.52 6.42 -6.74
C TYR A 34 -22.13 7.82 -6.75
N ASN A 35 -23.20 7.98 -7.48
CA ASN A 35 -24.03 9.17 -7.52
C ASN A 35 -25.42 8.82 -6.95
N PRO A 36 -25.87 9.45 -5.85
CA PRO A 36 -27.18 9.13 -5.24
C PRO A 36 -28.39 9.40 -6.13
N LEU A 37 -28.21 10.13 -7.22
CA LEU A 37 -29.30 10.40 -8.22
C LEU A 37 -29.40 9.29 -9.28
N CYS A 38 -28.45 8.37 -9.33
CA CYS A 38 -28.44 7.26 -10.28
C CYS A 38 -28.85 5.95 -9.60
N SER A 39 -29.30 4.97 -10.39
CA SER A 39 -29.58 3.61 -9.95
C SER A 39 -28.49 2.66 -10.42
N TYR A 40 -28.08 1.72 -9.57
CA TYR A 40 -27.00 0.77 -9.82
C TYR A 40 -27.46 -0.67 -9.64
N ASP A 41 -26.93 -1.57 -10.44
CA ASP A 41 -27.09 -3.00 -10.20
C ASP A 41 -26.30 -3.43 -8.94
N LYS A 42 -25.11 -2.81 -8.75
CA LYS A 42 -24.30 -3.09 -7.57
C LYS A 42 -23.46 -1.88 -7.16
N VAL A 43 -23.33 -1.67 -5.84
CA VAL A 43 -22.44 -0.65 -5.27
C VAL A 43 -21.41 -1.31 -4.34
N TYR A 44 -20.14 -1.02 -4.59
CA TYR A 44 -19.04 -1.41 -3.71
C TYR A 44 -18.66 -0.24 -2.80
N ILE A 45 -18.64 -0.50 -1.48
CA ILE A 45 -18.33 0.49 -0.47
C ILE A 45 -17.05 0.08 0.25
N ALA A 46 -16.06 0.95 0.27
CA ALA A 46 -14.83 0.75 1.03
C ALA A 46 -14.73 1.70 2.21
N LYS A 47 -14.35 1.13 3.37
CA LYS A 47 -14.02 1.88 4.58
C LYS A 47 -12.69 1.36 5.16
N VAL A 48 -11.75 2.28 5.44
CA VAL A 48 -10.41 1.95 5.92
C VAL A 48 -10.38 1.88 7.45
N PHE A 49 -10.99 2.85 8.12
CA PHE A 49 -10.92 3.00 9.58
C PHE A 49 -12.19 2.50 10.27
N SER A 50 -12.03 1.68 11.32
CA SER A 50 -13.16 1.12 12.08
C SER A 50 -13.93 2.17 12.89
N PHE A 51 -13.27 3.27 13.25
CA PHE A 51 -13.86 4.37 14.03
C PHE A 51 -14.61 5.39 13.15
N THR A 52 -14.47 5.33 11.82
CA THR A 52 -15.26 6.20 10.93
C THR A 52 -16.72 5.76 10.93
N PRO A 53 -17.67 6.69 11.09
CA PRO A 53 -19.10 6.40 10.89
C PRO A 53 -19.36 5.76 9.52
N ASP A 54 -20.37 4.94 9.44
CA ASP A 54 -20.78 4.36 8.16
C ASP A 54 -21.44 5.42 7.27
N TYR A 55 -21.53 5.13 5.96
CA TYR A 55 -22.32 5.96 5.05
C TYR A 55 -23.79 5.92 5.47
N GLY A 56 -24.32 7.06 5.90
CA GLY A 56 -25.61 7.18 6.59
C GLY A 56 -26.81 7.43 5.67
N TYR A 57 -26.61 7.47 4.34
CA TYR A 57 -27.69 7.72 3.40
C TYR A 57 -28.13 6.44 2.70
N TYR A 58 -29.35 6.45 2.17
CA TYR A 58 -29.86 5.37 1.33
C TYR A 58 -28.99 5.20 0.08
N ILE A 59 -28.73 3.95 -0.28
CA ILE A 59 -27.98 3.59 -1.48
C ILE A 59 -28.93 2.98 -2.48
N ASN A 60 -29.09 3.68 -3.60
CA ASN A 60 -29.97 3.26 -4.70
C ASN A 60 -29.26 2.20 -5.55
N ALA A 61 -29.29 0.95 -5.10
CA ALA A 61 -28.68 -0.20 -5.76
C ALA A 61 -29.42 -1.50 -5.42
N ASP A 62 -29.45 -2.45 -6.36
CA ASP A 62 -30.00 -3.80 -6.13
C ASP A 62 -29.13 -4.59 -5.14
N GLN A 63 -27.82 -4.40 -5.21
CA GLN A 63 -26.84 -5.05 -4.33
C GLN A 63 -25.85 -4.06 -3.75
N VAL A 64 -25.49 -4.25 -2.48
CA VAL A 64 -24.45 -3.45 -1.81
C VAL A 64 -23.43 -4.38 -1.19
N GLU A 65 -22.16 -4.21 -1.58
CA GLU A 65 -21.03 -4.96 -1.01
C GLU A 65 -20.10 -4.03 -0.24
N LYS A 66 -19.90 -4.32 1.06
CA LYS A 66 -19.05 -3.55 1.95
C LYS A 66 -17.72 -4.24 2.17
N GLY A 67 -16.61 -3.54 1.96
CA GLY A 67 -15.23 -4.05 2.09
C GLY A 67 -14.28 -3.09 2.79
N GLY A 68 -13.04 -3.57 2.99
CA GLY A 68 -11.99 -2.84 3.68
C GLY A 68 -11.93 -3.09 5.18
N THR A 69 -10.82 -2.67 5.79
CA THR A 69 -10.49 -2.95 7.21
C THR A 69 -11.54 -2.37 8.16
N GLY A 70 -12.14 -1.24 7.81
CA GLY A 70 -13.18 -0.57 8.61
C GLY A 70 -14.48 -1.36 8.75
N TYR A 71 -14.80 -2.26 7.80
CA TYR A 71 -15.94 -3.17 7.89
C TYR A 71 -15.58 -4.55 8.41
N GLY A 72 -14.31 -4.95 8.33
CA GLY A 72 -13.85 -6.21 8.88
C GLY A 72 -12.47 -6.61 8.39
N ILE A 73 -11.60 -6.95 9.32
CA ILE A 73 -10.20 -7.29 9.03
C ILE A 73 -10.03 -8.54 8.16
N LYS A 74 -11.02 -9.42 8.15
CA LYS A 74 -11.01 -10.68 7.36
C LYS A 74 -11.58 -10.52 5.95
N LYS A 75 -12.10 -9.35 5.60
CA LYS A 75 -12.61 -9.11 4.25
C LYS A 75 -11.45 -8.94 3.27
N VAL A 76 -11.43 -9.80 2.27
CA VAL A 76 -10.44 -9.82 1.18
C VAL A 76 -11.14 -9.81 -0.16
N LEU A 77 -10.45 -9.37 -1.20
CA LEU A 77 -10.94 -9.47 -2.58
C LEU A 77 -10.93 -10.93 -3.05
N LEU A 78 -11.81 -11.24 -3.99
CA LEU A 78 -11.74 -12.49 -4.73
C LEU A 78 -10.40 -12.56 -5.49
N PRO A 79 -9.78 -13.76 -5.63
CA PRO A 79 -8.47 -13.90 -6.25
C PRO A 79 -8.38 -13.32 -7.67
N GLU A 80 -9.43 -13.46 -8.47
CA GLU A 80 -9.51 -12.92 -9.82
C GLU A 80 -9.50 -11.38 -9.84
N ILE A 81 -10.11 -10.74 -8.85
CA ILE A 81 -10.10 -9.27 -8.70
C ILE A 81 -8.75 -8.82 -8.11
N ASP A 82 -8.23 -9.57 -7.14
CA ASP A 82 -7.00 -9.19 -6.44
C ASP A 82 -5.76 -9.18 -7.36
N ARG A 83 -5.79 -9.95 -8.46
CA ARG A 83 -4.72 -9.98 -9.47
C ARG A 83 -4.87 -8.94 -10.58
N MET A 84 -5.97 -8.19 -10.63
CA MET A 84 -6.15 -7.15 -11.62
C MET A 84 -5.13 -6.02 -11.45
N ILE A 85 -4.68 -5.47 -12.57
CA ILE A 85 -3.96 -4.19 -12.58
C ILE A 85 -4.95 -3.11 -12.15
N PRO A 86 -4.60 -2.24 -11.17
CA PRO A 86 -5.51 -1.21 -10.70
C PRO A 86 -5.94 -0.23 -11.80
N ASP A 87 -7.21 0.15 -11.78
CA ASP A 87 -7.74 1.23 -12.63
C ASP A 87 -7.31 2.60 -12.07
N TYR A 88 -6.22 3.12 -12.60
CA TYR A 88 -5.65 4.38 -12.16
C TYR A 88 -6.48 5.60 -12.56
N ASP A 89 -7.29 5.48 -13.61
CA ASP A 89 -8.15 6.56 -14.09
C ASP A 89 -9.27 6.87 -13.09
N LEU A 90 -9.70 5.87 -12.30
CA LEU A 90 -10.72 6.03 -11.25
C LEU A 90 -10.36 7.16 -10.25
N TYR A 91 -9.08 7.36 -9.95
CA TYR A 91 -8.58 8.38 -9.03
C TYR A 91 -7.75 9.49 -9.72
N ASN A 92 -7.73 9.54 -11.04
CA ASN A 92 -6.89 10.46 -11.81
C ASN A 92 -5.43 10.44 -11.37
N VAL A 93 -4.89 9.24 -11.12
CA VAL A 93 -3.49 9.07 -10.72
C VAL A 93 -2.56 9.38 -11.89
N ASP A 94 -1.41 10.00 -11.59
CA ASP A 94 -0.35 10.26 -12.58
C ASP A 94 -0.03 8.99 -13.39
N LYS A 95 0.02 9.12 -14.71
CA LYS A 95 0.24 7.99 -15.65
C LYS A 95 1.57 7.27 -15.43
N ASN A 96 2.55 7.92 -14.80
CA ASN A 96 3.84 7.34 -14.45
C ASN A 96 3.89 6.75 -13.04
N LEU A 97 2.81 6.81 -12.26
CA LEU A 97 2.76 6.35 -10.88
C LEU A 97 1.94 5.07 -10.74
N ALA A 98 2.51 4.07 -10.08
CA ALA A 98 1.81 2.85 -9.67
C ALA A 98 1.75 2.72 -8.15
N TYR A 99 0.82 1.92 -7.66
CA TYR A 99 0.66 1.53 -6.26
C TYR A 99 0.59 0.01 -6.16
N GLY A 100 1.20 -0.57 -5.14
CA GLY A 100 1.09 -2.01 -4.91
C GLY A 100 1.85 -2.54 -3.72
N PHE A 101 1.96 -3.86 -3.70
CA PHE A 101 2.66 -4.62 -2.68
C PHE A 101 3.53 -5.67 -3.37
N LEU A 102 4.74 -5.87 -2.88
CA LEU A 102 5.61 -6.99 -3.25
C LEU A 102 5.37 -8.19 -2.33
N THR A 103 5.13 -7.88 -1.05
CA THR A 103 4.87 -8.85 0.00
C THR A 103 3.61 -8.48 0.79
N ARG A 104 2.97 -9.46 1.42
CA ARG A 104 1.85 -9.26 2.33
C ARG A 104 2.20 -9.85 3.69
N GLY A 105 1.64 -9.27 4.75
CA GLY A 105 1.89 -9.72 6.12
C GLY A 105 3.18 -9.15 6.72
N CYS A 106 3.46 -9.57 7.97
CA CYS A 106 4.62 -9.13 8.73
C CYS A 106 4.96 -10.17 9.81
N PRO A 107 6.26 -10.51 10.03
CA PRO A 107 6.64 -11.43 11.09
C PRO A 107 6.57 -10.80 12.49
N ASN A 108 6.55 -9.46 12.57
CA ASN A 108 6.44 -8.75 13.83
C ASN A 108 5.02 -8.84 14.41
N ARG A 109 4.92 -8.89 15.74
CA ARG A 109 3.64 -8.96 16.47
C ARG A 109 3.47 -7.72 17.36
N CYS A 110 3.56 -6.54 16.77
CA CYS A 110 3.39 -5.28 17.50
C CYS A 110 1.97 -5.18 18.06
N LYS A 111 1.85 -4.82 19.36
CA LYS A 111 0.57 -4.83 20.10
C LYS A 111 -0.52 -3.93 19.49
N TRP A 112 -0.11 -2.87 18.79
CA TRP A 112 -1.01 -1.89 18.17
C TRP A 112 -1.27 -2.13 16.69
N CYS A 113 -0.64 -3.16 16.09
CA CYS A 113 -0.67 -3.39 14.66
C CYS A 113 -1.75 -4.40 14.28
N VAL A 114 -2.56 -4.06 13.27
CA VAL A 114 -3.61 -4.93 12.74
C VAL A 114 -3.07 -5.99 11.77
N VAL A 115 -1.87 -5.80 11.23
CA VAL A 115 -1.31 -6.63 10.15
C VAL A 115 -1.22 -8.11 10.52
N PRO A 116 -0.69 -8.52 11.70
CA PRO A 116 -0.64 -9.93 12.06
C PRO A 116 -2.01 -10.62 12.11
N ALA A 117 -3.04 -9.89 12.54
CA ALA A 117 -4.41 -10.41 12.60
C ALA A 117 -5.09 -10.45 11.23
N LYS A 118 -4.74 -9.50 10.35
CA LYS A 118 -5.34 -9.35 9.02
C LYS A 118 -4.67 -10.21 7.97
N GLU A 119 -3.34 -10.18 7.91
CA GLU A 119 -2.54 -10.73 6.81
C GLU A 119 -1.64 -11.89 7.25
N GLY A 120 -1.41 -12.06 8.56
CA GLY A 120 -0.56 -13.12 9.10
C GLY A 120 0.92 -12.87 8.91
N ASN A 121 1.68 -13.96 8.74
CA ASN A 121 3.12 -13.92 8.47
C ASN A 121 3.39 -13.36 7.07
N ILE A 122 4.64 -12.89 6.88
CA ILE A 122 5.05 -12.36 5.58
C ILE A 122 5.08 -13.46 4.51
N THR A 123 4.53 -13.13 3.35
CA THR A 123 4.51 -14.01 2.16
C THR A 123 4.78 -13.22 0.89
N PRO A 124 5.38 -13.82 -0.15
CA PRO A 124 5.44 -13.24 -1.49
C PRO A 124 4.04 -12.90 -2.01
N TYR A 125 3.93 -11.81 -2.78
CA TYR A 125 2.63 -11.41 -3.32
C TYR A 125 2.68 -11.11 -4.82
N MET A 126 3.29 -10.00 -5.25
CA MET A 126 3.41 -9.63 -6.66
C MET A 126 4.85 -9.29 -7.04
N ASP A 127 5.21 -9.55 -8.29
CA ASP A 127 6.47 -9.11 -8.85
C ASP A 127 6.46 -7.60 -9.16
N ILE A 128 7.59 -6.91 -8.97
CA ILE A 128 7.68 -5.47 -9.25
C ILE A 128 7.34 -5.12 -10.70
N ALA A 129 7.62 -6.00 -11.66
CA ALA A 129 7.27 -5.76 -13.06
C ALA A 129 5.75 -5.74 -13.25
N GLU A 130 5.02 -6.63 -12.55
CA GLU A 130 3.55 -6.64 -12.55
C GLU A 130 2.99 -5.40 -11.85
N VAL A 131 3.54 -5.06 -10.66
CA VAL A 131 3.10 -3.88 -9.88
C VAL A 131 3.32 -2.60 -10.68
N SER A 132 4.48 -2.44 -11.30
CA SER A 132 4.80 -1.24 -12.07
C SER A 132 3.96 -1.10 -13.35
N ALA A 133 3.61 -2.22 -13.98
CA ALA A 133 2.88 -2.26 -15.25
C ALA A 133 3.45 -1.25 -16.26
N GLY A 134 4.78 -1.15 -16.36
CA GLY A 134 5.50 -0.24 -17.24
C GLY A 134 5.64 1.21 -16.73
N ARG A 135 5.09 1.56 -15.55
CA ARG A 135 5.24 2.88 -14.94
C ARG A 135 6.62 3.04 -14.29
N LYS A 136 7.11 4.29 -14.26
CA LYS A 136 8.47 4.59 -13.78
C LYS A 136 8.57 4.80 -12.28
N ASN A 137 7.47 5.15 -11.63
CA ASN A 137 7.39 5.44 -10.20
C ASN A 137 6.42 4.47 -9.54
N VAL A 138 6.79 3.87 -8.41
CA VAL A 138 5.93 2.92 -7.68
C VAL A 138 5.91 3.25 -6.19
N ILE A 139 4.72 3.44 -5.66
CA ILE A 139 4.51 3.51 -4.21
C ILE A 139 4.20 2.10 -3.71
N LEU A 140 5.11 1.56 -2.92
CA LEU A 140 5.02 0.24 -2.31
C LEU A 140 4.49 0.38 -0.88
N MET A 141 3.44 -0.37 -0.60
CA MET A 141 2.72 -0.31 0.68
C MET A 141 3.01 -1.53 1.56
N ASP A 142 4.14 -2.19 1.31
CA ASP A 142 4.60 -3.36 2.05
C ASP A 142 4.74 -3.06 3.54
N ASN A 143 4.30 -4.01 4.38
CA ASN A 143 4.35 -3.86 5.83
C ASN A 143 5.75 -4.07 6.39
N ASN A 144 6.56 -4.97 5.79
CA ASN A 144 7.93 -5.25 6.21
C ASN A 144 8.71 -6.00 5.12
N VAL A 145 8.97 -5.34 3.98
CA VAL A 145 9.62 -5.95 2.82
C VAL A 145 11.01 -6.53 3.12
N LEU A 146 11.77 -5.92 4.05
CA LEU A 146 13.12 -6.36 4.40
C LEU A 146 13.15 -7.68 5.17
N ALA A 147 12.03 -8.11 5.75
CA ALA A 147 11.91 -9.37 6.48
C ALA A 147 11.67 -10.59 5.56
N SER A 148 11.70 -10.41 4.24
CA SER A 148 11.42 -11.45 3.24
C SER A 148 12.59 -11.56 2.26
N GLU A 149 13.10 -12.76 2.06
CA GLU A 149 14.08 -13.03 1.01
C GLU A 149 13.53 -12.64 -0.38
N TYR A 150 12.28 -12.99 -0.65
CA TYR A 150 11.59 -12.52 -1.86
C TYR A 150 11.54 -11.00 -1.95
N GLY A 151 11.27 -10.30 -0.83
CA GLY A 151 11.29 -8.85 -0.78
C GLY A 151 12.65 -8.26 -1.17
N LEU A 152 13.74 -8.84 -0.67
CA LEU A 152 15.11 -8.43 -1.03
C LEU A 152 15.41 -8.67 -2.53
N GLN A 153 15.03 -9.83 -3.07
CA GLN A 153 15.13 -10.12 -4.50
C GLN A 153 14.36 -9.10 -5.35
N GLN A 154 13.17 -8.69 -4.89
CA GLN A 154 12.40 -7.66 -5.58
C GLN A 154 13.08 -6.28 -5.53
N ILE A 155 13.77 -5.93 -4.43
CA ILE A 155 14.57 -4.70 -4.36
C ILE A 155 15.74 -4.73 -5.36
N GLU A 156 16.43 -5.86 -5.51
CA GLU A 156 17.46 -6.05 -6.54
C GLU A 156 16.87 -5.85 -7.96
N LYS A 157 15.69 -6.41 -8.20
CA LYS A 157 14.98 -6.25 -9.46
C LYS A 157 14.54 -4.80 -9.72
N ILE A 158 14.07 -4.07 -8.70
CA ILE A 158 13.79 -2.63 -8.77
C ILE A 158 15.01 -1.85 -9.25
N ILE A 159 16.19 -2.16 -8.70
CA ILE A 159 17.45 -1.51 -9.09
C ILE A 159 17.77 -1.82 -10.56
N SER A 160 17.69 -3.08 -10.96
CA SER A 160 17.99 -3.51 -12.34
C SER A 160 17.04 -2.89 -13.38
N MET A 161 15.75 -2.76 -13.04
CA MET A 161 14.74 -2.13 -13.88
C MET A 161 14.85 -0.60 -13.90
N GLY A 162 15.58 0.00 -12.95
CA GLY A 162 15.71 1.45 -12.83
C GLY A 162 14.42 2.16 -12.40
N VAL A 163 13.44 1.43 -11.87
CA VAL A 163 12.19 1.97 -11.35
C VAL A 163 12.46 2.78 -10.08
N ARG A 164 11.77 3.91 -9.93
CA ARG A 164 11.82 4.72 -8.71
C ARG A 164 10.74 4.25 -7.74
N VAL A 165 11.09 4.09 -6.47
CA VAL A 165 10.15 3.58 -5.47
C VAL A 165 10.04 4.46 -4.23
N ASP A 166 8.92 4.32 -3.54
CA ASP A 166 8.69 4.84 -2.19
C ASP A 166 8.02 3.76 -1.35
N PHE A 167 8.73 3.22 -0.35
CA PHE A 167 8.13 2.32 0.65
C PHE A 167 7.41 3.17 1.70
N ASN A 168 6.13 3.47 1.46
CA ASN A 168 5.41 4.48 2.21
C ASN A 168 5.05 4.10 3.65
N GLN A 169 5.09 2.80 4.00
CA GLN A 169 4.90 2.33 5.37
C GLN A 169 6.18 2.43 6.22
N GLY A 170 7.33 2.72 5.57
CA GLY A 170 8.65 2.72 6.20
C GLY A 170 9.27 1.33 6.26
N LEU A 171 10.61 1.30 6.32
CA LEU A 171 11.40 0.09 6.43
C LEU A 171 11.69 -0.23 7.91
N ASP A 172 11.92 -1.49 8.23
CA ASP A 172 12.33 -1.92 9.56
C ASP A 172 13.85 -1.73 9.74
N ALA A 173 14.24 -0.68 10.45
CA ALA A 173 15.65 -0.32 10.67
C ALA A 173 16.47 -1.43 11.32
N ARG A 174 15.85 -2.29 12.14
CA ARG A 174 16.49 -3.42 12.83
C ARG A 174 17.08 -4.43 11.87
N LEU A 175 16.48 -4.57 10.69
CA LEU A 175 16.88 -5.52 9.65
C LEU A 175 17.99 -4.98 8.72
N VAL A 176 18.34 -3.71 8.84
CA VAL A 176 19.37 -3.11 7.98
C VAL A 176 20.76 -3.58 8.41
N THR A 177 21.28 -4.56 7.68
CA THR A 177 22.70 -4.99 7.73
C THR A 177 23.54 -4.15 6.76
N ASP A 178 24.87 -4.34 6.77
CA ASP A 178 25.76 -3.66 5.81
C ASP A 178 25.41 -3.98 4.35
N ASP A 179 25.05 -5.24 4.04
CA ASP A 179 24.63 -5.65 2.69
C ASP A 179 23.30 -5.02 2.28
N ILE A 180 22.33 -4.98 3.19
CA ILE A 180 21.04 -4.33 2.93
C ILE A 180 21.23 -2.82 2.77
N ALA A 181 22.07 -2.18 3.57
CA ALA A 181 22.39 -0.77 3.42
C ALA A 181 23.00 -0.46 2.04
N ARG A 182 23.94 -1.27 1.58
CA ARG A 182 24.55 -1.19 0.25
C ARG A 182 23.52 -1.37 -0.87
N LEU A 183 22.55 -2.26 -0.66
CA LEU A 183 21.44 -2.48 -1.59
C LEU A 183 20.52 -1.26 -1.66
N LEU A 184 20.07 -0.76 -0.51
CA LEU A 184 19.15 0.38 -0.40
C LEU A 184 19.75 1.68 -0.95
N ALA A 185 21.07 1.88 -0.81
CA ALA A 185 21.78 3.03 -1.36
C ALA A 185 21.75 3.09 -2.90
N LYS A 186 21.56 1.94 -3.59
CA LYS A 186 21.45 1.85 -5.06
C LYS A 186 20.03 2.10 -5.58
N VAL A 187 19.04 2.05 -4.71
CA VAL A 187 17.63 2.25 -5.10
C VAL A 187 17.40 3.70 -5.52
N LYS A 188 16.65 3.90 -6.60
CA LYS A 188 16.18 5.23 -6.99
C LYS A 188 14.91 5.55 -6.22
N TRP A 189 15.01 6.42 -5.24
CA TRP A 189 13.87 6.81 -4.39
C TRP A 189 13.04 7.91 -5.04
N ILE A 190 11.71 7.82 -4.92
CA ILE A 190 10.81 8.91 -5.35
C ILE A 190 10.99 10.12 -4.42
N LYS A 191 11.06 9.87 -3.12
CA LYS A 191 11.28 10.90 -2.10
C LYS A 191 12.57 10.60 -1.33
N ARG A 192 12.47 9.81 -0.27
CA ARG A 192 13.56 9.47 0.66
C ARG A 192 13.29 8.12 1.30
N ILE A 193 14.32 7.50 1.84
CA ILE A 193 14.17 6.33 2.71
C ILE A 193 13.44 6.76 3.99
N ARG A 194 12.51 5.94 4.45
CA ARG A 194 11.81 6.11 5.72
C ARG A 194 11.95 4.85 6.55
N PHE A 195 12.17 5.03 7.84
CA PHE A 195 12.14 3.96 8.82
C PHE A 195 10.91 4.09 9.71
N GLY A 196 10.32 2.94 10.10
CA GLY A 196 9.34 2.88 11.15
C GLY A 196 10.05 3.10 12.50
N CYS A 197 9.61 4.14 13.25
CA CYS A 197 10.12 4.44 14.57
C CYS A 197 8.94 4.76 15.49
N ASP A 198 8.28 3.69 15.97
CA ASP A 198 7.05 3.79 16.76
C ASP A 198 7.31 3.84 18.27
N THR A 199 8.54 3.53 18.71
CA THR A 199 8.93 3.50 20.12
C THR A 199 10.30 4.13 20.32
N PRO A 200 10.59 4.72 21.51
CA PRO A 200 11.91 5.27 21.82
C PRO A 200 13.06 4.26 21.65
N GLY A 201 12.80 2.97 21.93
CA GLY A 201 13.80 1.91 21.78
C GLY A 201 14.24 1.64 20.32
N GLN A 202 13.50 2.15 19.33
CA GLN A 202 13.86 2.01 17.92
C GLN A 202 14.74 3.15 17.39
N ILE A 203 14.94 4.22 18.16
CA ILE A 203 15.75 5.39 17.74
C ILE A 203 17.18 4.97 17.42
N ALA A 204 17.83 4.23 18.32
CA ALA A 204 19.20 3.76 18.12
C ALA A 204 19.35 2.88 16.85
N GLU A 205 18.34 2.06 16.55
CA GLU A 205 18.34 1.23 15.34
C GLU A 205 18.17 2.08 14.07
N CYS A 206 17.34 3.11 14.14
CA CYS A 206 17.18 4.06 13.03
C CYS A 206 18.46 4.85 12.77
N GLU A 207 19.14 5.31 13.84
CA GLU A 207 20.44 5.99 13.74
C GLU A 207 21.52 5.07 13.15
N ARG A 208 21.60 3.83 13.65
CA ARG A 208 22.54 2.82 13.11
C ARG A 208 22.25 2.55 11.63
N ALA A 209 21.01 2.31 11.25
CA ALA A 209 20.63 2.04 9.87
C ALA A 209 20.95 3.23 8.95
N THR A 210 20.69 4.45 9.44
CA THR A 210 21.01 5.69 8.73
C THR A 210 22.51 5.81 8.47
N ALA A 211 23.33 5.61 9.51
CA ALA A 211 24.79 5.69 9.39
C ALA A 211 25.34 4.62 8.42
N LEU A 212 24.77 3.41 8.41
CA LEU A 212 25.17 2.36 7.46
C LEU A 212 24.85 2.76 6.01
N ILE A 213 23.69 3.36 5.75
CA ILE A 213 23.30 3.77 4.40
C ILE A 213 24.12 4.97 3.94
N ASP A 214 24.38 5.93 4.83
CA ASP A 214 25.22 7.11 4.54
C ASP A 214 26.64 6.73 4.13
N LYS A 215 27.21 5.69 4.75
CA LYS A 215 28.51 5.08 4.36
C LYS A 215 28.57 4.71 2.87
N TYR A 216 27.44 4.39 2.25
CA TYR A 216 27.34 4.06 0.83
C TYR A 216 26.93 5.24 -0.06
N GLY A 217 27.00 6.47 0.43
CA GLY A 217 26.83 7.70 -0.33
C GLY A 217 25.38 8.14 -0.52
N TYR A 218 24.44 7.55 0.21
CA TYR A 218 23.05 8.02 0.21
C TYR A 218 22.79 8.88 1.45
N CYS A 219 22.79 10.20 1.28
CA CYS A 219 22.53 11.14 2.37
C CYS A 219 21.04 11.14 2.74
N LEU A 220 20.73 10.64 3.95
CA LEU A 220 19.40 10.71 4.55
C LEU A 220 19.21 12.07 5.21
N LEU A 221 18.41 12.94 4.59
CA LEU A 221 17.92 14.12 5.31
C LEU A 221 16.94 13.63 6.39
N TYR A 222 17.24 13.96 7.64
CA TYR A 222 16.42 13.60 8.80
C TYR A 222 14.95 13.90 8.56
N THR A 223 14.10 12.91 8.78
CA THR A 223 12.67 13.03 8.56
C THR A 223 11.99 13.62 9.79
N SER A 224 10.96 14.42 9.55
CA SER A 224 10.11 14.98 10.60
C SER A 224 9.54 13.88 11.51
N PRO A 225 9.29 14.21 12.80
CA PRO A 225 8.68 13.31 13.76
C PRO A 225 7.38 12.69 13.25
N SER A 226 7.06 11.50 13.73
CA SER A 226 5.80 10.81 13.48
C SER A 226 4.61 11.74 13.76
N PRO A 227 3.48 11.61 13.06
CA PRO A 227 2.26 12.37 13.39
C PRO A 227 1.84 12.29 14.86
N ARG A 228 2.21 11.20 15.57
CA ARG A 228 1.98 11.04 17.01
C ARG A 228 2.84 11.94 17.89
N ASP A 229 3.97 12.43 17.41
CA ASP A 229 4.85 13.34 18.16
C ASP A 229 4.35 14.80 18.12
N ARG A 230 3.39 15.11 17.26
CA ARG A 230 2.78 16.46 17.15
C ARG A 230 1.63 16.70 18.15
N THR A 231 1.26 15.70 18.93
CA THR A 231 0.14 15.76 19.89
C THR A 231 0.59 15.71 21.37
N ARG A 232 1.85 16.06 21.65
CA ARG A 232 2.35 16.28 23.01
C ARG A 232 2.76 17.73 23.24
#